data_6bf8c28d225d1b46660d783923b91277
#
_entry.id   6bf8c28d225d1b46660d783923b91277
#
_cell.length_a   1.000
_cell.length_b   1.000
_cell.length_c   1.000
_cell.angle_alpha   90.00
_cell.angle_beta   90.00
_cell.angle_gamma   90.00
#
_symmetry.space_group_name_H-M   'P 1'
#
loop_
_entity.id
_entity.type
_entity.pdbx_description
1 polymer ?
#
loop_
_entity_poly.entity_id
_entity_poly.type
_entity_poly.pdbx_seq_one_letter_code
_entity_poly.pdbx_strand_id
1 'polypeptide(L)'
;FCFLCNFDLLAIIPTYLSRLVPGATVFSVIRVLRVLRVFRVLRLVQFMGEADQLRKAMVASKRKIFVFLFYVMTLVVILGSIMYLVEGEKSGFDNIPRSIYWAIVTLTTVGYGDISPQTNLGQVIAAMIMIMGYSIIAVPTGIVTSAMHFVENKKTMRCAICETITQKK
;
A
#
# COMPACT_ATOMS: atom_id res chain seq x y z
N PHE A 1 1.13 -13.50 -22.26
CA PHE A 1 0.11 -13.29 -23.33
C PHE A 1 -1.30 -13.68 -22.85
N CYS A 2 -1.45 -14.77 -22.07
CA CYS A 2 -2.77 -15.25 -21.63
C CYS A 2 -3.47 -14.33 -20.61
N PHE A 3 -2.72 -13.59 -19.79
CA PHE A 3 -3.28 -12.74 -18.74
C PHE A 3 -3.90 -11.45 -19.32
N LEU A 4 -3.30 -10.88 -20.36
CA LEU A 4 -3.81 -9.68 -21.06
C LEU A 4 -5.07 -9.99 -21.87
N CYS A 5 -5.16 -11.17 -22.47
CA CYS A 5 -6.33 -11.63 -23.21
C CYS A 5 -7.56 -11.78 -22.30
N ASN A 6 -7.37 -12.23 -21.04
CA ASN A 6 -8.44 -12.31 -20.04
C ASN A 6 -8.99 -10.95 -19.62
N PHE A 7 -8.14 -9.93 -19.52
CA PHE A 7 -8.59 -8.57 -19.17
C PHE A 7 -9.35 -7.89 -20.32
N ASP A 8 -8.94 -8.11 -21.57
CA ASP A 8 -9.68 -7.64 -22.75
C ASP A 8 -11.05 -8.33 -22.83
N LEU A 9 -11.12 -9.62 -22.52
CA LEU A 9 -12.37 -10.39 -22.48
C LEU A 9 -13.30 -9.87 -21.36
N LEU A 10 -12.76 -9.60 -20.18
CA LEU A 10 -13.52 -9.05 -19.05
C LEU A 10 -14.07 -7.64 -19.34
N ALA A 11 -13.36 -6.83 -20.14
CA ALA A 11 -13.80 -5.50 -20.55
C ALA A 11 -14.89 -5.53 -21.65
N ILE A 12 -14.99 -6.63 -22.40
CA ILE A 12 -15.94 -6.81 -23.52
C ILE A 12 -17.23 -7.49 -23.06
N ILE A 13 -17.14 -8.41 -22.08
CA ILE A 13 -18.30 -9.15 -21.50
C ILE A 13 -19.49 -8.25 -21.13
N PRO A 14 -19.31 -7.09 -20.42
CA PRO A 14 -20.45 -6.24 -20.06
C PRO A 14 -21.23 -5.70 -21.25
N THR A 15 -20.56 -5.50 -22.41
CA THR A 15 -21.19 -4.97 -23.62
C THR A 15 -22.11 -5.99 -24.29
N TYR A 16 -21.75 -7.27 -24.22
CA TYR A 16 -22.57 -8.34 -24.78
C TYR A 16 -23.69 -8.77 -23.80
N LEU A 17 -23.40 -8.76 -22.48
CA LEU A 17 -24.39 -9.09 -21.46
C LEU A 17 -25.54 -8.08 -21.42
N SER A 18 -25.27 -6.80 -21.72
CA SER A 18 -26.30 -5.76 -21.79
C SER A 18 -27.34 -5.96 -22.90
N ARG A 19 -26.99 -6.74 -23.93
CA ARG A 19 -27.93 -7.07 -25.04
C ARG A 19 -28.77 -8.30 -24.77
N LEU A 20 -28.38 -9.15 -23.83
CA LEU A 20 -28.99 -10.46 -23.59
C LEU A 20 -30.05 -10.46 -22.46
N VAL A 21 -30.04 -9.47 -21.56
CA VAL A 21 -30.96 -9.45 -20.40
C VAL A 21 -31.70 -8.13 -20.32
N PRO A 22 -33.00 -8.07 -20.73
CA PRO A 22 -33.84 -6.88 -20.56
C PRO A 22 -34.41 -6.82 -19.14
N GLY A 23 -33.90 -5.86 -18.33
CA GLY A 23 -34.42 -5.59 -16.98
C GLY A 23 -33.79 -4.35 -16.35
N ALA A 24 -34.62 -3.50 -15.70
CA ALA A 24 -34.21 -2.19 -15.16
C ALA A 24 -33.06 -2.25 -14.13
N THR A 25 -32.99 -3.32 -13.33
CA THR A 25 -31.93 -3.55 -12.33
C THR A 25 -30.57 -3.86 -12.98
N VAL A 26 -30.57 -4.46 -14.15
CA VAL A 26 -29.37 -4.79 -14.92
C VAL A 26 -28.68 -3.53 -15.46
N PHE A 27 -29.43 -2.45 -15.76
CA PHE A 27 -28.85 -1.18 -16.20
C PHE A 27 -27.94 -0.54 -15.14
N SER A 28 -28.25 -0.71 -13.85
CA SER A 28 -27.43 -0.18 -12.75
C SER A 28 -26.10 -0.95 -12.63
N VAL A 29 -26.15 -2.26 -12.74
CA VAL A 29 -24.96 -3.14 -12.70
C VAL A 29 -24.05 -2.89 -13.91
N ILE A 30 -24.64 -2.72 -15.10
CA ILE A 30 -23.90 -2.40 -16.33
C ILE A 30 -23.20 -1.04 -16.25
N ARG A 31 -23.84 -0.06 -15.57
CA ARG A 31 -23.22 1.26 -15.34
C ARG A 31 -21.98 1.13 -14.45
N VAL A 32 -22.04 0.33 -13.39
CA VAL A 32 -20.90 0.04 -12.49
C VAL A 32 -19.81 -0.73 -13.24
N LEU A 33 -20.17 -1.75 -14.02
CA LEU A 33 -19.20 -2.52 -14.83
C LEU A 33 -18.52 -1.66 -15.91
N ARG A 34 -19.14 -0.56 -16.34
CA ARG A 34 -18.49 0.41 -17.26
C ARG A 34 -17.29 1.10 -16.63
N VAL A 35 -17.28 1.25 -15.27
CA VAL A 35 -16.13 1.80 -14.53
C VAL A 35 -14.91 0.85 -14.65
N LEU A 36 -15.13 -0.46 -14.78
CA LEU A 36 -14.04 -1.44 -15.01
C LEU A 36 -13.26 -1.17 -16.31
N ARG A 37 -13.83 -0.35 -17.24
CA ARG A 37 -13.08 0.11 -18.42
C ARG A 37 -11.84 0.92 -18.06
N VAL A 38 -11.78 1.50 -16.86
CA VAL A 38 -10.60 2.22 -16.34
C VAL A 38 -9.38 1.28 -16.24
N PHE A 39 -9.60 -0.03 -15.98
CA PHE A 39 -8.51 -1.01 -15.99
C PHE A 39 -7.83 -1.19 -17.36
N ARG A 40 -8.38 -0.58 -18.46
CA ARG A 40 -7.64 -0.49 -19.72
C ARG A 40 -6.33 0.31 -19.58
N VAL A 41 -6.23 1.20 -18.57
CA VAL A 41 -4.99 1.90 -18.23
C VAL A 41 -3.89 0.93 -17.77
N LEU A 42 -4.27 -0.21 -17.16
CA LEU A 42 -3.32 -1.27 -16.79
C LEU A 42 -2.68 -1.97 -18.03
N ARG A 43 -3.16 -1.67 -19.24
CA ARG A 43 -2.51 -2.10 -20.50
C ARG A 43 -1.14 -1.44 -20.72
N LEU A 44 -0.83 -0.37 -19.97
CA LEU A 44 0.50 0.23 -19.90
C LEU A 44 1.55 -0.66 -19.18
N VAL A 45 1.16 -1.83 -18.69
CA VAL A 45 2.05 -2.86 -18.10
C VAL A 45 2.99 -3.52 -19.17
N GLN A 46 3.27 -2.85 -20.27
CA GLN A 46 4.38 -3.23 -21.17
C GLN A 46 5.75 -3.10 -20.51
N PHE A 47 5.84 -2.43 -19.37
CA PHE A 47 7.02 -2.37 -18.48
C PHE A 47 7.14 -3.58 -17.54
N MET A 48 6.72 -4.79 -17.99
CA MET A 48 6.71 -6.02 -17.19
C MET A 48 8.09 -6.40 -16.62
N GLY A 49 9.18 -5.98 -17.25
CA GLY A 49 10.53 -6.27 -16.74
C GLY A 49 10.85 -5.62 -15.40
N GLU A 50 10.47 -4.37 -15.24
CA GLU A 50 10.68 -3.60 -13.99
C GLU A 50 9.71 -4.04 -12.88
N ALA A 51 8.46 -4.33 -13.25
CA ALA A 51 7.48 -4.87 -12.32
C ALA A 51 7.90 -6.22 -11.73
N ASP A 52 8.55 -7.07 -12.51
CA ASP A 52 9.08 -8.36 -12.04
C ASP A 52 10.26 -8.18 -11.08
N GLN A 53 11.11 -7.18 -11.31
CA GLN A 53 12.19 -6.81 -10.38
C GLN A 53 11.62 -6.32 -9.05
N LEU A 54 10.64 -5.43 -9.07
CA LEU A 54 9.95 -4.93 -7.88
C LEU A 54 9.29 -6.08 -7.11
N ARG A 55 8.59 -6.96 -7.81
CA ARG A 55 7.97 -8.15 -7.21
C ARG A 55 9.00 -9.04 -6.53
N LYS A 56 10.14 -9.33 -7.17
CA LYS A 56 11.23 -10.13 -6.59
C LYS A 56 11.81 -9.46 -5.34
N ALA A 57 12.03 -8.15 -5.37
CA ALA A 57 12.49 -7.38 -4.22
C ALA A 57 11.50 -7.43 -3.06
N MET A 58 10.19 -7.26 -3.33
CA MET A 58 9.14 -7.34 -2.31
C MET A 58 9.05 -8.75 -1.71
N VAL A 59 9.07 -9.80 -2.52
CA VAL A 59 9.05 -11.19 -2.04
C VAL A 59 10.29 -11.50 -1.19
N ALA A 60 11.46 -11.01 -1.58
CA ALA A 60 12.69 -11.17 -0.79
C ALA A 60 12.62 -10.44 0.56
N SER A 61 11.92 -9.30 0.61
CA SER A 61 11.81 -8.44 1.80
C SER A 61 10.56 -8.69 2.64
N LYS A 62 9.65 -9.56 2.22
CA LYS A 62 8.33 -9.78 2.87
C LYS A 62 8.42 -10.02 4.38
N ARG A 63 9.40 -10.80 4.84
CA ARG A 63 9.59 -11.09 6.26
C ARG A 63 9.96 -9.84 7.07
N LYS A 64 10.85 -9.00 6.53
CA LYS A 64 11.26 -7.75 7.17
C LYS A 64 10.09 -6.75 7.22
N ILE A 65 9.34 -6.65 6.13
CA ILE A 65 8.16 -5.79 6.03
C ILE A 65 7.08 -6.25 7.01
N PHE A 66 6.84 -7.56 7.13
CA PHE A 66 5.83 -8.10 8.07
C PHE A 66 6.19 -7.81 9.54
N VAL A 67 7.46 -8.02 9.92
CA VAL A 67 7.95 -7.71 11.28
C VAL A 67 7.82 -6.21 11.57
N PHE A 68 8.18 -5.37 10.61
CA PHE A 68 8.03 -3.93 10.73
C PHE A 68 6.56 -3.52 10.89
N LEU A 69 5.65 -4.09 10.09
CA LEU A 69 4.23 -3.80 10.18
C LEU A 69 3.64 -4.20 11.54
N PHE A 70 4.05 -5.36 12.06
CA PHE A 70 3.67 -5.80 13.39
C PHE A 70 4.15 -4.83 14.49
N TYR A 71 5.40 -4.35 14.38
CA TYR A 71 5.95 -3.33 15.27
C TYR A 71 5.11 -2.03 15.22
N VAL A 72 4.80 -1.54 14.03
CA VAL A 72 3.98 -0.32 13.86
C VAL A 72 2.58 -0.50 14.44
N MET A 73 1.94 -1.66 14.23
CA MET A 73 0.63 -1.94 14.82
C MET A 73 0.67 -1.94 16.34
N THR A 74 1.70 -2.53 16.95
CA THR A 74 1.89 -2.50 18.39
C THR A 74 2.08 -1.06 18.90
N LEU A 75 2.90 -0.29 18.20
CA LEU A 75 3.16 1.11 18.54
C LEU A 75 1.89 1.96 18.45
N VAL A 76 1.08 1.77 17.43
CA VAL A 76 -0.21 2.46 17.25
C VAL A 76 -1.17 2.17 18.41
N VAL A 77 -1.26 0.91 18.86
CA VAL A 77 -2.11 0.54 19.99
C VAL A 77 -1.63 1.23 21.28
N ILE A 78 -0.32 1.25 21.52
CA ILE A 78 0.27 1.91 22.69
C ILE A 78 0.00 3.42 22.66
N LEU A 79 0.31 4.08 21.54
CA LEU A 79 0.13 5.52 21.40
C LEU A 79 -1.35 5.94 21.48
N GLY A 80 -2.24 5.19 20.84
CA GLY A 80 -3.68 5.41 20.93
C GLY A 80 -4.20 5.25 22.36
N SER A 81 -3.70 4.26 23.10
CA SER A 81 -4.08 4.07 24.51
C SER A 81 -3.56 5.19 25.40
N ILE A 82 -2.36 5.69 25.15
CA ILE A 82 -1.81 6.86 25.88
C ILE A 82 -2.66 8.08 25.62
N MET A 83 -3.04 8.35 24.37
CA MET A 83 -3.87 9.50 24.02
C MET A 83 -5.26 9.41 24.64
N TYR A 84 -5.85 8.21 24.72
CA TYR A 84 -7.11 7.99 25.44
C TYR A 84 -7.01 8.38 26.91
N LEU A 85 -5.91 8.02 27.59
CA LEU A 85 -5.70 8.33 29.02
C LEU A 85 -5.44 9.84 29.26
N VAL A 86 -4.77 10.52 28.33
CA VAL A 86 -4.37 11.92 28.48
C VAL A 86 -5.49 12.89 28.13
N GLU A 87 -6.21 12.62 27.04
CA GLU A 87 -7.25 13.52 26.49
C GLU A 87 -8.63 13.25 27.08
N GLY A 88 -9.01 11.98 27.25
CA GLY A 88 -10.32 11.56 27.75
C GLY A 88 -11.49 11.89 26.83
N GLU A 89 -12.71 11.72 27.35
CA GLU A 89 -13.96 11.82 26.56
C GLU A 89 -14.23 13.21 25.97
N LYS A 90 -13.80 14.29 26.63
CA LYS A 90 -14.13 15.67 26.24
C LYS A 90 -13.49 16.09 24.91
N SER A 91 -12.40 15.45 24.53
CA SER A 91 -11.63 15.77 23.30
C SER A 91 -11.94 14.84 22.13
N GLY A 92 -12.98 14.02 22.25
CA GLY A 92 -13.37 13.06 21.21
C GLY A 92 -12.61 11.73 21.27
N PHE A 93 -11.79 11.51 22.29
CA PHE A 93 -11.11 10.24 22.57
C PHE A 93 -11.97 9.35 23.51
N ASP A 94 -13.24 9.12 23.11
CA ASP A 94 -14.27 8.48 23.95
C ASP A 94 -13.95 7.01 24.27
N ASN A 95 -13.18 6.36 23.42
CA ASN A 95 -12.82 4.95 23.59
C ASN A 95 -11.47 4.62 22.96
N ILE A 96 -10.86 3.50 23.38
CA ILE A 96 -9.56 3.05 22.91
C ILE A 96 -9.54 2.82 21.39
N PRO A 97 -10.52 2.14 20.75
CA PRO A 97 -10.52 1.96 19.30
C PRO A 97 -10.50 3.28 18.51
N ARG A 98 -11.22 4.30 18.99
CA ARG A 98 -11.27 5.62 18.35
C ARG A 98 -9.94 6.37 18.50
N SER A 99 -9.29 6.20 19.63
CA SER A 99 -7.95 6.73 19.89
C SER A 99 -6.88 6.04 19.04
N ILE A 100 -7.01 4.73 18.84
CA ILE A 100 -6.16 3.95 17.92
C ILE A 100 -6.38 4.41 16.47
N TYR A 101 -7.63 4.62 16.06
CA TYR A 101 -7.96 5.18 14.74
C TYR A 101 -7.26 6.53 14.52
N TRP A 102 -7.34 7.45 15.49
CA TRP A 102 -6.64 8.72 15.44
C TRP A 102 -5.13 8.54 15.30
N ALA A 103 -4.53 7.62 16.07
CA ALA A 103 -3.10 7.35 15.99
C ALA A 103 -2.69 6.80 14.61
N ILE A 104 -3.50 5.93 13.99
CA ILE A 104 -3.28 5.44 12.62
C ILE A 104 -3.32 6.62 11.64
N VAL A 105 -4.37 7.41 11.66
CA VAL A 105 -4.59 8.54 10.75
C VAL A 105 -3.46 9.57 10.86
N THR A 106 -2.96 9.79 12.07
CA THR A 106 -1.86 10.73 12.34
C THR A 106 -0.51 10.17 11.90
N LEU A 107 -0.19 8.92 12.25
CA LEU A 107 1.08 8.26 11.87
C LEU A 107 1.20 8.04 10.37
N THR A 108 0.08 7.78 9.70
CA THR A 108 0.04 7.63 8.22
C THR A 108 0.00 8.97 7.48
N THR A 109 0.05 10.09 8.20
CA THR A 109 0.01 11.46 7.66
C THR A 109 -1.26 11.80 6.87
N VAL A 110 -2.36 11.08 7.08
CA VAL A 110 -3.66 11.36 6.45
C VAL A 110 -4.30 12.60 7.07
N GLY A 111 -4.42 12.66 8.42
CA GLY A 111 -4.84 13.84 9.16
C GLY A 111 -6.24 14.33 8.82
N TYR A 112 -7.28 13.52 8.93
CA TYR A 112 -8.66 13.96 8.67
C TYR A 112 -9.12 15.14 9.53
N GLY A 113 -8.55 15.30 10.74
CA GLY A 113 -8.89 16.41 11.63
C GLY A 113 -10.23 16.25 12.35
N ASP A 114 -10.84 15.09 12.26
CA ASP A 114 -12.11 14.75 12.91
C ASP A 114 -11.96 14.56 14.42
N ILE A 115 -10.78 14.20 14.88
CA ILE A 115 -10.36 14.08 16.28
C ILE A 115 -9.01 14.77 16.41
N SER A 116 -8.87 15.65 17.42
CA SER A 116 -7.62 16.33 17.70
C SER A 116 -7.43 16.54 19.20
N PRO A 117 -6.19 16.43 19.73
CA PRO A 117 -5.90 16.70 21.14
C PRO A 117 -6.16 18.15 21.48
N GLN A 118 -6.82 18.38 22.60
CA GLN A 118 -7.20 19.72 23.10
C GLN A 118 -6.36 20.14 24.32
N THR A 119 -5.78 19.16 25.04
CA THR A 119 -4.94 19.46 26.20
C THR A 119 -3.51 19.80 25.75
N ASN A 120 -2.83 20.68 26.51
CA ASN A 120 -1.44 21.03 26.23
C ASN A 120 -0.51 19.80 26.23
N LEU A 121 -0.73 18.87 27.18
CA LEU A 121 0.04 17.61 27.24
C LEU A 121 -0.24 16.71 26.01
N GLY A 122 -1.52 16.56 25.63
CA GLY A 122 -1.89 15.79 24.46
C GLY A 122 -1.33 16.38 23.17
N GLN A 123 -1.29 17.70 23.04
CA GLN A 123 -0.69 18.37 21.87
C GLN A 123 0.82 18.14 21.78
N VAL A 124 1.54 18.14 22.90
CA VAL A 124 2.99 17.84 22.91
C VAL A 124 3.22 16.38 22.52
N ILE A 125 2.44 15.45 23.06
CA ILE A 125 2.54 14.03 22.70
C ILE A 125 2.19 13.83 21.22
N ALA A 126 1.13 14.49 20.73
CA ALA A 126 0.74 14.45 19.33
C ALA A 126 1.84 14.96 18.40
N ALA A 127 2.51 16.04 18.75
CA ALA A 127 3.64 16.56 17.98
C ALA A 127 4.78 15.54 17.87
N MET A 128 5.12 14.87 18.97
CA MET A 128 6.12 13.78 18.94
C MET A 128 5.67 12.60 18.07
N ILE A 129 4.40 12.21 18.14
CA ILE A 129 3.82 11.15 17.31
C ILE A 129 3.90 11.52 15.82
N MET A 130 3.62 12.76 15.46
CA MET A 130 3.70 13.24 14.07
C MET A 130 5.13 13.16 13.52
N ILE A 131 6.14 13.56 14.31
CA ILE A 131 7.55 13.46 13.93
C ILE A 131 7.96 11.98 13.76
N MET A 132 7.54 11.10 14.66
CA MET A 132 7.78 9.65 14.52
C MET A 132 7.10 9.07 13.29
N GLY A 133 5.87 9.50 12.97
CA GLY A 133 5.13 9.06 11.78
C GLY A 133 5.92 9.27 10.49
N TYR A 134 6.57 10.43 10.36
CA TYR A 134 7.43 10.71 9.21
C TYR A 134 8.59 9.71 9.08
N SER A 135 9.24 9.38 10.20
CA SER A 135 10.34 8.39 10.23
C SER A 135 9.87 6.97 9.89
N ILE A 136 8.67 6.60 10.33
CA ILE A 136 8.08 5.28 10.09
C ILE A 136 7.87 5.02 8.59
N ILE A 137 7.48 6.03 7.79
CA ILE A 137 7.28 5.88 6.35
C ILE A 137 8.59 5.61 5.61
N ALA A 138 9.70 6.13 6.11
CA ALA A 138 11.01 5.98 5.48
C ALA A 138 11.57 4.55 5.55
N VAL A 139 11.24 3.78 6.60
CA VAL A 139 11.79 2.43 6.83
C VAL A 139 11.37 1.41 5.75
N PRO A 140 10.07 1.21 5.42
CA PRO A 140 9.67 0.29 4.35
C PRO A 140 10.27 0.66 3.00
N THR A 141 10.32 1.96 2.69
CA THR A 141 10.91 2.47 1.45
C THR A 141 12.40 2.09 1.38
N GLY A 142 13.16 2.29 2.45
CA GLY A 142 14.57 1.91 2.53
C GLY A 142 14.78 0.40 2.38
N ILE A 143 13.93 -0.43 2.99
CA ILE A 143 14.01 -1.89 2.87
C ILE A 143 13.79 -2.34 1.42
N VAL A 144 12.77 -1.79 0.74
CA VAL A 144 12.48 -2.13 -0.65
C VAL A 144 13.57 -1.64 -1.58
N THR A 145 14.06 -0.41 -1.42
CA THR A 145 15.13 0.16 -2.24
C THR A 145 16.42 -0.66 -2.11
N SER A 146 16.82 -1.02 -0.90
CA SER A 146 18.02 -1.86 -0.69
C SER A 146 17.88 -3.25 -1.32
N ALA A 147 16.68 -3.83 -1.28
CA ALA A 147 16.40 -5.12 -1.92
C ALA A 147 16.43 -5.03 -3.45
N MET A 148 15.97 -3.93 -4.03
CA MET A 148 16.07 -3.68 -5.48
C MET A 148 17.52 -3.61 -5.94
N HIS A 149 18.36 -2.84 -5.26
CA HIS A 149 19.80 -2.76 -5.54
C HIS A 149 20.49 -4.12 -5.47
N PHE A 150 20.11 -4.95 -4.49
CA PHE A 150 20.67 -6.30 -4.38
C PHE A 150 20.29 -7.20 -5.54
N VAL A 151 19.05 -7.13 -6.01
CA VAL A 151 18.55 -7.89 -7.17
C VAL A 151 19.25 -7.46 -8.45
N GLU A 152 19.45 -6.16 -8.64
CA GLU A 152 20.11 -5.57 -9.81
C GLU A 152 21.60 -5.97 -9.88
N ASN A 153 22.34 -5.83 -8.78
CA ASN A 153 23.74 -6.24 -8.69
C ASN A 153 23.93 -7.73 -9.00
N LYS A 154 23.03 -8.59 -8.53
CA LYS A 154 23.07 -10.02 -8.82
C LYS A 154 22.87 -10.33 -10.30
N LYS A 155 22.06 -9.54 -11.01
CA LYS A 155 21.83 -9.66 -12.45
C LYS A 155 23.07 -9.25 -13.24
N THR A 156 23.69 -8.11 -12.89
CA THR A 156 24.90 -7.58 -13.51
C THR A 156 26.08 -8.55 -13.34
N MET A 157 26.26 -9.11 -12.14
CA MET A 157 27.34 -10.06 -11.86
C MET A 157 27.18 -11.38 -12.64
N ARG A 158 25.93 -11.85 -12.82
CA ARG A 158 25.66 -13.03 -13.67
C ARG A 158 25.96 -12.76 -15.14
N CYS A 159 25.63 -11.59 -15.67
CA CYS A 159 25.98 -11.24 -17.06
C CYS A 159 27.48 -11.20 -17.26
N ALA A 160 28.25 -10.59 -16.37
CA ALA A 160 29.70 -10.50 -16.44
C ALA A 160 30.36 -11.90 -16.41
N ILE A 161 29.87 -12.82 -15.57
CA ILE A 161 30.36 -14.21 -15.52
C ILE A 161 30.03 -14.95 -16.83
N CYS A 162 28.83 -14.78 -17.40
CA CYS A 162 28.48 -15.38 -18.69
C CYS A 162 29.38 -14.89 -19.84
N GLU A 163 29.67 -13.60 -19.91
CA GLU A 163 30.58 -13.04 -20.91
C GLU A 163 32.00 -13.60 -20.78
N THR A 164 32.51 -13.71 -19.56
CA THR A 164 33.86 -14.24 -19.31
C THR A 164 33.99 -15.72 -19.71
N ILE A 165 32.92 -16.51 -19.53
CA ILE A 165 32.91 -17.93 -19.93
C ILE A 165 32.80 -18.05 -21.46
N THR A 166 32.05 -17.17 -22.13
CA THR A 166 31.88 -17.20 -23.59
C THR A 166 33.15 -16.77 -24.33
N GLN A 167 33.94 -15.83 -23.78
CA GLN A 167 35.21 -15.42 -24.36
C GLN A 167 36.35 -16.46 -24.18
N LYS A 168 36.19 -17.43 -23.29
CA LYS A 168 37.21 -18.45 -23.00
C LYS A 168 37.03 -19.72 -23.83
N LYS A 169 36.04 -19.75 -24.72
CA LYS A 169 35.72 -20.85 -25.61
C LYS A 169 36.01 -20.49 -27.05
#